data_8e8a3304dc68c5c1134369d10578c931
#
_entry.id   8e8a3304dc68c5c1134369d10578c931
#
_cell.length_a   1.000
_cell.length_b   1.000
_cell.length_c   1.000
_cell.angle_alpha   90.00
_cell.angle_beta   90.00
_cell.angle_gamma   90.00
#
_symmetry.space_group_name_H-M   'P 1'
#
loop_
_entity.id
_entity.type
_entity.pdbx_description
1 polymer ?
#
loop_
_entity_poly.entity_id
_entity_poly.type
_entity_poly.pdbx_seq_one_letter_code
_entity_poly.pdbx_strand_id
1 'polypeptide(L)'
;YLSARQPGSTIKPLIDYGPAFDTGEYYPTRMVDDHKWTDGPSNSGGRYFGNVTVREALNRSLNTVAWQILEDIGIDYGLDYLGEMQFQKLTYVDNNVPSLSIGGFTNGVRVVDMAKGYSTLANGGVYNDRTCIVKIEHEQKGELTKDMKEHANRVYQEDSAFMLTDILKGTMTESYGTGRGLALANDMPCAGKTGTTNSSKDTWFCGYTRYYTTAVWVGYDTPRAMPGVYGSTYAGKIWKNVMDQIHVGKEPLDWEMPTTVVEQADKKTGIVDYMSTTADLRAEQNLHDKEQQKLVEELTNSVTSFEDKTIETVDDTYWVKNQYTALLAKINQVDEGEERADFLERVEKKYDTFTPIIADMKDTIDRYEQQKAREKADSHVLRLKEFVVEQGDKIVKGQNA
;
A
#
# COMPACT_ATOMS: atom_id res chain seq x y z
N TYR A 1 -1.69 15.52 24.79
CA TYR A 1 -1.08 15.29 23.47
C TYR A 1 -0.63 13.83 23.28
N LEU A 2 -0.50 13.07 24.36
CA LEU A 2 -0.14 11.64 24.35
C LEU A 2 -1.36 10.69 24.36
N SER A 3 -2.56 11.19 24.61
CA SER A 3 -3.78 10.38 24.55
C SER A 3 -4.06 9.99 23.10
N ALA A 4 -4.35 8.70 22.89
CA ALA A 4 -4.74 8.20 21.59
C ALA A 4 -6.23 8.46 21.33
N ARG A 5 -6.53 8.92 20.12
CA ARG A 5 -7.88 9.27 19.65
C ARG A 5 -8.04 8.85 18.19
N GLN A 6 -9.26 8.63 17.76
CA GLN A 6 -9.51 8.29 16.35
C GLN A 6 -9.26 9.53 15.47
N PRO A 7 -8.32 9.46 14.50
CA PRO A 7 -7.94 10.62 13.70
C PRO A 7 -8.99 11.04 12.68
N GLY A 8 -9.92 10.14 12.35
CA GLY A 8 -10.83 10.37 11.23
C GLY A 8 -10.05 10.69 9.95
N SER A 9 -10.64 11.50 9.09
CA SER A 9 -10.07 11.81 7.77
C SER A 9 -8.73 12.56 7.78
N THR A 10 -8.19 12.95 8.94
CA THR A 10 -6.82 13.53 8.96
C THR A 10 -5.74 12.48 8.70
N ILE A 11 -6.04 11.21 8.80
CA ILE A 11 -5.06 10.16 8.50
C ILE A 11 -4.86 9.95 6.98
N LYS A 12 -5.86 10.28 6.16
CA LYS A 12 -5.88 10.00 4.71
C LYS A 12 -4.61 10.42 3.96
N PRO A 13 -4.08 11.62 4.15
CA PRO A 13 -2.83 12.00 3.48
C PRO A 13 -1.66 11.10 3.84
N LEU A 14 -1.65 10.51 5.03
CA LEU A 14 -0.51 9.79 5.58
C LEU A 14 -0.52 8.30 5.25
N ILE A 15 -1.70 7.66 5.22
CA ILE A 15 -1.83 6.21 5.02
C ILE A 15 -2.34 5.83 3.63
N ASP A 16 -3.17 6.68 2.99
CA ASP A 16 -3.77 6.39 1.70
C ASP A 16 -3.01 7.10 0.57
N TYR A 17 -3.11 8.43 0.50
CA TYR A 17 -2.69 9.23 -0.65
C TYR A 17 -1.16 9.35 -0.78
N GLY A 18 -0.44 9.54 0.33
CA GLY A 18 1.02 9.64 0.31
C GLY A 18 1.68 8.37 -0.21
N PRO A 19 1.41 7.20 0.41
CA PRO A 19 1.89 5.92 -0.10
C PRO A 19 1.44 5.64 -1.54
N ALA A 20 0.19 5.95 -1.90
CA ALA A 20 -0.31 5.76 -3.26
C ALA A 20 0.44 6.59 -4.31
N PHE A 21 0.86 7.82 -3.98
CA PHE A 21 1.67 8.64 -4.87
C PHE A 21 3.09 8.06 -5.04
N ASP A 22 3.62 7.45 -4.00
CA ASP A 22 4.93 6.81 -4.04
C ASP A 22 4.95 5.56 -4.91
N THR A 23 3.81 4.87 -5.10
CA THR A 23 3.72 3.77 -6.08
C THR A 23 3.92 4.24 -7.53
N GLY A 24 3.72 5.53 -7.81
CA GLY A 24 3.69 6.08 -9.17
C GLY A 24 2.37 5.84 -9.91
N GLU A 25 1.48 5.01 -9.39
CA GLU A 25 0.18 4.72 -10.01
C GLU A 25 -0.84 5.83 -9.77
N TYR A 26 -0.72 6.56 -8.63
CA TYR A 26 -1.61 7.64 -8.26
C TYR A 26 -0.94 9.01 -8.44
N TYR A 27 -1.71 9.96 -8.94
CA TYR A 27 -1.28 11.34 -9.21
C TYR A 27 -2.49 12.28 -9.18
N PRO A 28 -2.32 13.61 -9.08
CA PRO A 28 -3.41 14.55 -8.83
C PRO A 28 -4.59 14.46 -9.79
N THR A 29 -4.34 14.26 -11.09
CA THR A 29 -5.37 14.21 -12.15
C THR A 29 -5.91 12.82 -12.45
N ARG A 30 -5.39 11.76 -11.81
CA ARG A 30 -5.94 10.41 -11.98
C ARG A 30 -7.43 10.41 -11.62
N MET A 31 -8.25 9.90 -12.53
CA MET A 31 -9.69 9.73 -12.30
C MET A 31 -9.95 8.53 -11.43
N VAL A 32 -10.84 8.71 -10.45
CA VAL A 32 -11.31 7.68 -9.50
C VAL A 32 -12.82 7.75 -9.43
N ASP A 33 -13.48 6.61 -9.22
CA ASP A 33 -14.94 6.54 -9.18
C ASP A 33 -15.45 6.61 -7.73
N ASP A 34 -16.09 7.73 -7.39
CA ASP A 34 -16.75 7.94 -6.12
C ASP A 34 -18.19 7.40 -6.16
N HIS A 35 -18.37 6.15 -5.85
CA HIS A 35 -19.66 5.46 -5.84
C HIS A 35 -20.01 4.89 -4.46
N LYS A 36 -21.26 4.46 -4.32
CA LYS A 36 -21.72 3.79 -3.10
C LYS A 36 -21.27 2.32 -3.09
N TRP A 37 -20.50 1.95 -2.09
CA TRP A 37 -20.12 0.56 -1.86
C TRP A 37 -21.24 -0.23 -1.18
N THR A 38 -21.31 -1.54 -1.41
CA THR A 38 -22.25 -2.45 -0.72
C THR A 38 -21.78 -2.67 0.72
N ASP A 39 -20.49 -2.96 0.90
CA ASP A 39 -19.88 -3.32 2.19
C ASP A 39 -18.72 -2.39 2.57
N GLY A 40 -18.79 -1.13 2.15
CA GLY A 40 -17.77 -0.10 2.39
C GLY A 40 -18.31 1.16 3.07
N PRO A 41 -17.46 2.17 3.23
CA PRO A 41 -17.84 3.41 3.88
C PRO A 41 -18.78 4.26 3.02
N SER A 42 -19.56 5.10 3.68
CA SER A 42 -20.32 6.16 3.03
C SER A 42 -19.58 7.49 3.13
N ASN A 43 -19.73 8.34 2.13
CA ASN A 43 -19.27 9.72 2.21
C ASN A 43 -20.07 10.51 3.24
N SER A 44 -19.44 11.52 3.82
CA SER A 44 -20.13 12.48 4.69
C SER A 44 -21.32 13.11 3.97
N GLY A 45 -22.49 13.06 4.58
CA GLY A 45 -23.73 13.54 3.97
C GLY A 45 -24.33 12.65 2.90
N GLY A 46 -23.78 11.45 2.65
CA GLY A 46 -24.33 10.43 1.76
C GLY A 46 -24.36 10.82 0.27
N ARG A 47 -23.50 11.74 -0.16
CA ARG A 47 -23.38 12.18 -1.56
C ARG A 47 -22.24 11.47 -2.25
N TYR A 48 -22.43 11.16 -3.54
CA TYR A 48 -21.44 10.53 -4.41
C TYR A 48 -21.32 11.37 -5.69
N PHE A 49 -20.11 11.50 -6.21
CA PHE A 49 -19.79 12.45 -7.28
C PHE A 49 -19.42 11.75 -8.60
N GLY A 50 -19.38 10.40 -8.61
CA GLY A 50 -18.95 9.64 -9.79
C GLY A 50 -17.45 9.84 -10.06
N ASN A 51 -17.09 10.00 -11.31
CA ASN A 51 -15.69 10.21 -11.69
C ASN A 51 -15.20 11.59 -11.26
N VAL A 52 -14.24 11.59 -10.33
CA VAL A 52 -13.56 12.77 -9.82
C VAL A 52 -12.05 12.58 -9.93
N THR A 53 -11.28 13.66 -9.88
CA THR A 53 -9.82 13.55 -9.76
C THR A 53 -9.40 13.18 -8.33
N VAL A 54 -8.24 12.57 -8.18
CA VAL A 54 -7.62 12.30 -6.86
C VAL A 54 -7.50 13.59 -6.04
N ARG A 55 -7.15 14.72 -6.69
CA ARG A 55 -7.12 16.06 -6.08
C ARG A 55 -8.48 16.43 -5.48
N GLU A 56 -9.54 16.34 -6.27
CA GLU A 56 -10.88 16.67 -5.82
C GLU A 56 -11.34 15.73 -4.70
N ALA A 57 -11.07 14.44 -4.83
CA ALA A 57 -11.44 13.44 -3.83
C ALA A 57 -10.82 13.73 -2.45
N LEU A 58 -9.53 14.11 -2.39
CA LEU A 58 -8.86 14.45 -1.14
C LEU A 58 -9.37 15.76 -0.56
N ASN A 59 -9.60 16.79 -1.38
CA ASN A 59 -10.09 18.09 -0.93
C ASN A 59 -11.54 18.03 -0.41
N ARG A 60 -12.39 17.19 -1.03
CA ARG A 60 -13.73 16.84 -0.54
C ARG A 60 -13.71 15.85 0.62
N SER A 61 -12.55 15.21 0.84
CA SER A 61 -12.40 14.17 1.87
C SER A 61 -13.31 12.96 1.66
N LEU A 62 -13.46 12.49 0.42
CA LEU A 62 -14.31 11.35 0.07
C LEU A 62 -13.81 10.08 0.75
N ASN A 63 -14.72 9.39 1.45
CA ASN A 63 -14.39 8.17 2.18
C ASN A 63 -14.25 6.97 1.26
N THR A 64 -15.12 6.87 0.27
CA THR A 64 -15.17 5.80 -0.71
C THR A 64 -13.89 5.70 -1.53
N VAL A 65 -13.34 6.87 -1.91
CA VAL A 65 -12.08 6.94 -2.67
C VAL A 65 -10.89 6.63 -1.78
N ALA A 66 -10.84 7.16 -0.56
CA ALA A 66 -9.76 6.83 0.38
C ALA A 66 -9.70 5.32 0.67
N TRP A 67 -10.87 4.70 0.87
CA TRP A 67 -11.00 3.26 1.04
C TRP A 67 -10.47 2.49 -0.16
N GLN A 68 -10.90 2.85 -1.38
CA GLN A 68 -10.43 2.25 -2.61
C GLN A 68 -8.91 2.36 -2.76
N ILE A 69 -8.33 3.53 -2.50
CA ILE A 69 -6.88 3.74 -2.59
C ILE A 69 -6.13 2.80 -1.63
N LEU A 70 -6.57 2.70 -0.37
CA LEU A 70 -5.89 1.81 0.60
C LEU A 70 -6.03 0.33 0.23
N GLU A 71 -7.18 -0.09 -0.32
CA GLU A 71 -7.35 -1.45 -0.84
C GLU A 71 -6.42 -1.73 -2.04
N ASP A 72 -6.29 -0.78 -2.97
CA ASP A 72 -5.45 -0.93 -4.16
C ASP A 72 -3.94 -1.03 -3.84
N ILE A 73 -3.46 -0.22 -2.87
CA ILE A 73 -2.04 -0.25 -2.47
C ILE A 73 -1.73 -1.34 -1.43
N GLY A 74 -2.74 -1.80 -0.70
CA GLY A 74 -2.60 -2.73 0.43
C GLY A 74 -2.52 -2.04 1.79
N ILE A 75 -3.23 -2.61 2.78
CA ILE A 75 -3.29 -2.06 4.15
C ILE A 75 -1.89 -2.05 4.79
N ASP A 76 -1.14 -3.14 4.64
CA ASP A 76 0.21 -3.29 5.19
C ASP A 76 1.15 -2.22 4.63
N TYR A 77 1.10 -1.98 3.32
CA TYR A 77 1.89 -0.94 2.67
C TYR A 77 1.60 0.45 3.23
N GLY A 78 0.32 0.79 3.46
CA GLY A 78 -0.05 2.05 4.11
C GLY A 78 0.40 2.14 5.58
N LEU A 79 0.34 1.03 6.33
CA LEU A 79 0.78 0.96 7.73
C LEU A 79 2.28 1.09 7.89
N ASP A 80 3.07 0.57 6.97
CA ASP A 80 4.54 0.68 6.98
C ASP A 80 4.98 2.14 6.99
N TYR A 81 4.31 3.02 6.22
CA TYR A 81 4.59 4.46 6.26
C TYR A 81 4.34 5.08 7.64
N LEU A 82 3.28 4.66 8.33
CA LEU A 82 3.05 5.12 9.71
C LEU A 82 4.09 4.54 10.67
N GLY A 83 4.55 3.32 10.44
CA GLY A 83 5.65 2.69 11.16
C GLY A 83 6.96 3.45 11.00
N GLU A 84 7.33 3.81 9.77
CA GLU A 84 8.51 4.62 9.43
C GLU A 84 8.49 6.00 10.11
N MET A 85 7.28 6.58 10.30
CA MET A 85 7.08 7.83 11.07
C MET A 85 6.93 7.58 12.58
N GLN A 86 7.21 6.37 13.06
CA GLN A 86 7.18 5.98 14.46
C GLN A 86 5.86 6.28 15.16
N PHE A 87 4.73 6.03 14.49
CA PHE A 87 3.43 6.09 15.12
C PHE A 87 3.32 5.05 16.22
N GLN A 88 3.02 5.52 17.43
CA GLN A 88 2.82 4.64 18.57
C GLN A 88 1.37 4.16 18.60
N LYS A 89 1.11 3.02 19.20
CA LYS A 89 -0.24 2.43 19.36
C LYS A 89 -0.78 1.68 18.14
N LEU A 90 -0.05 1.56 17.04
CA LEU A 90 -0.36 0.62 15.98
C LEU A 90 -0.27 -0.80 16.54
N THR A 91 -1.15 -1.69 16.09
CA THR A 91 -1.21 -3.08 16.53
C THR A 91 -1.35 -4.00 15.31
N TYR A 92 -0.96 -5.27 15.45
CA TYR A 92 -1.13 -6.26 14.39
C TYR A 92 -2.60 -6.45 13.96
N VAL A 93 -3.56 -6.10 14.83
CA VAL A 93 -4.99 -6.17 14.51
C VAL A 93 -5.36 -5.13 13.45
N ASP A 94 -4.66 -4.01 13.42
CA ASP A 94 -4.91 -2.94 12.45
C ASP A 94 -4.72 -3.42 11.00
N ASN A 95 -3.83 -4.40 10.74
CA ASN A 95 -3.60 -4.99 9.41
C ASN A 95 -4.87 -5.61 8.77
N ASN A 96 -5.90 -5.86 9.54
CA ASN A 96 -7.15 -6.47 9.07
C ASN A 96 -8.34 -5.51 9.14
N VAL A 97 -8.10 -4.20 9.30
CA VAL A 97 -9.15 -3.20 9.52
C VAL A 97 -9.18 -2.19 8.36
N PRO A 98 -9.95 -2.46 7.28
CA PRO A 98 -10.03 -1.54 6.14
C PRO A 98 -10.46 -0.11 6.52
N SER A 99 -11.17 0.07 7.64
CA SER A 99 -11.57 1.40 8.13
C SER A 99 -10.41 2.31 8.54
N LEU A 100 -9.16 1.81 8.52
CA LEU A 100 -7.95 2.63 8.71
C LEU A 100 -7.90 3.80 7.75
N SER A 101 -8.28 3.59 6.47
CA SER A 101 -8.34 4.64 5.45
C SER A 101 -9.17 5.86 5.85
N ILE A 102 -10.14 5.68 6.73
CA ILE A 102 -11.01 6.75 7.24
C ILE A 102 -10.78 7.07 8.71
N GLY A 103 -9.71 6.51 9.30
CA GLY A 103 -9.27 6.78 10.66
C GLY A 103 -9.89 5.92 11.75
N GLY A 104 -10.28 4.68 11.41
CA GLY A 104 -10.81 3.69 12.36
C GLY A 104 -9.72 2.74 12.86
N PHE A 105 -8.86 3.19 13.77
CA PHE A 105 -7.79 2.40 14.38
C PHE A 105 -8.27 1.66 15.64
N THR A 106 -7.63 0.54 15.96
CA THR A 106 -7.92 -0.22 17.19
C THR A 106 -7.73 0.65 18.43
N ASN A 107 -6.59 1.32 18.58
CA ASN A 107 -6.28 2.16 19.74
C ASN A 107 -6.36 3.66 19.44
N GLY A 108 -6.55 4.07 18.19
CA GLY A 108 -6.40 5.46 17.76
C GLY A 108 -4.92 5.88 17.66
N VAL A 109 -4.68 7.15 17.38
CA VAL A 109 -3.35 7.76 17.23
C VAL A 109 -3.19 8.95 18.18
N ARG A 110 -1.93 9.26 18.56
CA ARG A 110 -1.66 10.41 19.44
C ARG A 110 -1.61 11.70 18.63
N VAL A 111 -1.93 12.83 19.27
CA VAL A 111 -1.83 14.16 18.62
C VAL A 111 -0.40 14.45 18.17
N VAL A 112 0.59 14.05 18.96
CA VAL A 112 2.00 14.20 18.59
C VAL A 112 2.40 13.36 17.37
N ASP A 113 1.86 12.16 17.20
CA ASP A 113 2.13 11.33 16.03
C ASP A 113 1.55 11.98 14.75
N MET A 114 0.34 12.55 14.85
CA MET A 114 -0.24 13.32 13.74
C MET A 114 0.60 14.56 13.39
N ALA A 115 1.11 15.28 14.38
CA ALA A 115 2.00 16.41 14.15
C ALA A 115 3.31 15.96 13.45
N LYS A 116 3.89 14.84 13.86
CA LYS A 116 5.07 14.24 13.22
C LYS A 116 4.78 13.85 11.76
N GLY A 117 3.69 13.13 11.49
CA GLY A 117 3.29 12.75 10.13
C GLY A 117 3.13 13.95 9.20
N TYR A 118 2.41 14.98 9.66
CA TYR A 118 2.25 16.20 8.87
C TYR A 118 3.55 17.01 8.73
N SER A 119 4.45 16.96 9.71
CA SER A 119 5.77 17.59 9.59
C SER A 119 6.65 16.87 8.56
N THR A 120 6.46 15.58 8.37
CA THR A 120 7.13 14.78 7.32
C THR A 120 6.74 15.29 5.94
N LEU A 121 5.44 15.51 5.69
CA LEU A 121 4.96 16.12 4.44
C LEU A 121 5.50 17.54 4.27
N ALA A 122 5.43 18.36 5.32
CA ALA A 122 5.94 19.73 5.30
C ALA A 122 7.44 19.82 4.95
N ASN A 123 8.19 18.78 5.29
CA ASN A 123 9.64 18.65 5.11
C ASN A 123 10.01 17.81 3.87
N GLY A 124 9.18 17.83 2.82
CA GLY A 124 9.46 17.16 1.55
C GLY A 124 9.61 15.65 1.66
N GLY A 125 8.84 15.01 2.55
CA GLY A 125 8.81 13.56 2.74
C GLY A 125 9.86 13.02 3.73
N VAL A 126 10.67 13.88 4.36
CA VAL A 126 11.68 13.47 5.35
C VAL A 126 11.12 13.56 6.76
N TYR A 127 11.00 12.41 7.42
CA TYR A 127 10.71 12.31 8.84
C TYR A 127 11.93 12.69 9.65
N ASN A 128 11.73 13.50 10.68
CA ASN A 128 12.75 13.77 11.69
C ASN A 128 12.18 13.45 13.06
N ASP A 129 12.92 12.70 13.85
CA ASP A 129 12.52 12.47 15.24
C ASP A 129 12.65 13.78 16.03
N ARG A 130 11.51 14.25 16.57
CA ARG A 130 11.43 15.54 17.23
C ARG A 130 11.58 15.39 18.74
N THR A 131 12.41 16.23 19.31
CA THR A 131 12.55 16.36 20.76
C THR A 131 12.23 17.78 21.21
N CYS A 132 11.73 17.94 22.41
CA CYS A 132 11.63 19.25 23.08
C CYS A 132 12.94 19.63 23.79
N ILE A 133 13.94 18.76 23.77
CA ILE A 133 15.24 19.00 24.39
C ILE A 133 16.15 19.58 23.32
N VAL A 134 16.49 20.85 23.46
CA VAL A 134 17.39 21.56 22.53
C VAL A 134 18.84 21.35 22.93
N LYS A 135 19.11 21.38 24.25
CA LYS A 135 20.47 21.29 24.78
C LYS A 135 20.47 20.79 26.21
N ILE A 136 21.40 19.88 26.53
CA ILE A 136 21.72 19.46 27.90
C ILE A 136 23.20 19.79 28.13
N GLU A 137 23.48 20.62 29.13
CA GLU A 137 24.83 20.92 29.59
C GLU A 137 25.10 20.27 30.95
N HIS A 138 26.21 19.62 31.05
CA HIS A 138 26.68 19.05 32.32
C HIS A 138 27.96 19.82 32.75
N GLU A 139 27.99 20.28 33.99
CA GLU A 139 29.07 21.15 34.52
C GLU A 139 30.48 20.61 34.24
N GLN A 140 30.69 19.30 34.32
CA GLN A 140 32.02 18.67 34.16
C GLN A 140 32.22 18.02 32.78
N LYS A 141 31.12 17.65 32.07
CA LYS A 141 31.17 16.92 30.80
C LYS A 141 30.87 17.79 29.58
N GLY A 142 30.47 19.03 29.80
CA GLY A 142 30.06 19.91 28.73
C GLY A 142 28.70 19.55 28.14
N GLU A 143 28.48 19.83 26.87
CA GLU A 143 27.22 19.57 26.19
C GLU A 143 27.04 18.07 25.89
N LEU A 144 25.99 17.46 26.46
CA LEU A 144 25.64 16.06 26.29
C LEU A 144 24.77 15.79 25.05
N THR A 145 24.14 16.83 24.50
CA THR A 145 23.28 16.70 23.30
C THR A 145 24.05 16.60 22.00
N LYS A 146 25.35 16.91 21.98
CA LYS A 146 26.20 16.84 20.76
C LYS A 146 26.24 15.47 20.11
N ASP A 147 26.09 14.41 20.92
CA ASP A 147 26.16 13.02 20.46
C ASP A 147 24.75 12.40 20.26
N MET A 148 23.69 13.17 20.52
CA MET A 148 22.31 12.73 20.20
C MET A 148 22.15 12.78 18.68
N LYS A 149 22.21 11.61 18.05
CA LYS A 149 21.95 11.47 16.63
C LYS A 149 20.50 11.83 16.37
N GLU A 150 20.26 12.86 15.57
CA GLU A 150 18.95 13.10 15.00
C GLU A 150 18.66 11.93 14.05
N HIS A 151 17.58 11.18 14.33
CA HIS A 151 17.11 10.15 13.44
C HIS A 151 16.23 10.79 12.37
N ALA A 152 16.73 10.80 11.15
CA ALA A 152 16.02 11.30 9.98
C ALA A 152 16.01 10.22 8.90
N ASN A 153 14.84 9.93 8.36
CA ASN A 153 14.67 9.01 7.23
C ASN A 153 13.67 9.56 6.22
N ARG A 154 13.86 9.24 4.95
CA ARG A 154 12.88 9.56 3.92
C ARG A 154 11.74 8.56 4.00
N VAL A 155 10.53 9.06 4.18
CA VAL A 155 9.30 8.27 4.24
C VAL A 155 8.53 8.38 2.93
N TYR A 156 8.34 9.60 2.43
CA TYR A 156 7.73 9.84 1.11
C TYR A 156 8.77 10.34 0.12
N GLN A 157 8.59 10.04 -1.15
CA GLN A 157 9.36 10.68 -2.20
C GLN A 157 9.07 12.20 -2.20
N GLU A 158 10.06 12.98 -2.60
CA GLU A 158 9.96 14.45 -2.54
C GLU A 158 8.87 14.99 -3.46
N ASP A 159 8.73 14.41 -4.65
CA ASP A 159 7.70 14.75 -5.62
C ASP A 159 6.28 14.38 -5.11
N SER A 160 6.14 13.22 -4.47
CA SER A 160 4.88 12.79 -3.85
C SER A 160 4.46 13.72 -2.72
N ALA A 161 5.40 14.05 -1.83
CA ALA A 161 5.18 15.00 -0.73
C ALA A 161 4.81 16.40 -1.24
N PHE A 162 5.44 16.87 -2.32
CA PHE A 162 5.15 18.16 -2.95
C PHE A 162 3.74 18.16 -3.55
N MET A 163 3.40 17.18 -4.41
CA MET A 163 2.09 17.09 -5.05
C MET A 163 0.97 16.95 -4.01
N LEU A 164 1.20 16.16 -2.96
CA LEU A 164 0.23 16.01 -1.88
C LEU A 164 0.07 17.29 -1.07
N THR A 165 1.16 18.03 -0.80
CA THR A 165 1.13 19.35 -0.14
C THR A 165 0.32 20.34 -0.96
N ASP A 166 0.53 20.38 -2.27
CA ASP A 166 -0.22 21.25 -3.16
C ASP A 166 -1.72 20.94 -3.17
N ILE A 167 -2.09 19.65 -3.22
CA ILE A 167 -3.50 19.25 -3.06
C ILE A 167 -4.06 19.71 -1.72
N LEU A 168 -3.30 19.56 -0.62
CA LEU A 168 -3.75 19.94 0.71
C LEU A 168 -3.90 21.46 0.91
N LYS A 169 -3.27 22.31 0.10
CA LYS A 169 -3.57 23.75 0.01
C LYS A 169 -5.03 23.95 -0.42
N GLY A 170 -5.47 23.18 -1.42
CA GLY A 170 -6.83 23.21 -1.95
C GLY A 170 -7.91 22.88 -0.91
N THR A 171 -7.58 22.15 0.15
CA THR A 171 -8.51 21.91 1.26
C THR A 171 -9.07 23.22 1.85
N MET A 172 -8.28 24.30 1.85
CA MET A 172 -8.65 25.60 2.43
C MET A 172 -9.04 26.65 1.37
N THR A 173 -8.60 26.48 0.12
CA THR A 173 -8.79 27.45 -0.95
C THR A 173 -9.91 27.08 -1.92
N GLU A 174 -10.10 25.79 -2.19
CA GLU A 174 -11.13 25.33 -3.12
C GLU A 174 -12.54 25.56 -2.56
N SER A 175 -13.48 25.84 -3.47
CA SER A 175 -14.89 26.09 -3.11
C SER A 175 -15.55 24.91 -2.41
N TYR A 176 -15.11 23.70 -2.69
CA TYR A 176 -15.55 22.43 -2.13
C TYR A 176 -14.62 21.90 -1.03
N GLY A 177 -13.55 22.61 -0.70
CA GLY A 177 -12.58 22.19 0.31
C GLY A 177 -13.19 22.16 1.71
N THR A 178 -12.88 21.10 2.48
CA THR A 178 -13.46 20.88 3.81
C THR A 178 -12.95 21.85 4.89
N GLY A 179 -11.84 22.51 4.66
CA GLY A 179 -11.23 23.53 5.52
C GLY A 179 -11.40 24.96 5.00
N ARG A 180 -12.35 25.20 4.11
CA ARG A 180 -12.59 26.53 3.54
C ARG A 180 -12.74 27.59 4.63
N GLY A 181 -12.01 28.71 4.47
CA GLY A 181 -11.98 29.80 5.45
C GLY A 181 -10.93 29.66 6.55
N LEU A 182 -10.09 28.60 6.49
CA LEU A 182 -8.98 28.39 7.41
C LEU A 182 -7.62 28.85 6.82
N ALA A 183 -7.59 29.40 5.60
CA ALA A 183 -6.39 30.01 5.05
C ALA A 183 -5.83 31.06 6.00
N LEU A 184 -4.50 31.12 6.11
CA LEU A 184 -3.80 31.99 7.04
C LEU A 184 -3.82 33.44 6.55
N ALA A 185 -3.56 34.38 7.47
CA ALA A 185 -3.42 35.79 7.17
C ALA A 185 -2.14 36.05 6.31
N ASN A 186 -2.11 37.22 5.66
CA ASN A 186 -0.95 37.68 4.85
C ASN A 186 -0.56 36.72 3.72
N ASP A 187 -1.55 36.04 3.13
CA ASP A 187 -1.35 35.09 2.05
C ASP A 187 -0.27 34.02 2.33
N MET A 188 -0.06 33.69 3.60
CA MET A 188 0.90 32.67 4.04
C MET A 188 0.48 31.30 3.47
N PRO A 189 1.29 30.70 2.57
CA PRO A 189 1.00 29.41 2.02
C PRO A 189 0.88 28.35 3.11
N CYS A 190 -0.24 27.63 3.13
CA CYS A 190 -0.51 26.61 4.13
C CYS A 190 -1.27 25.43 3.54
N ALA A 191 -0.99 24.26 4.06
CA ALA A 191 -1.61 23.01 3.69
C ALA A 191 -2.21 22.34 4.93
N GLY A 192 -3.31 21.61 4.78
CA GLY A 192 -3.91 20.95 5.94
C GLY A 192 -5.11 20.09 5.61
N LYS A 193 -5.60 19.37 6.61
CA LYS A 193 -6.70 18.43 6.50
C LYS A 193 -7.59 18.46 7.74
N THR A 194 -8.89 18.42 7.50
CA THR A 194 -9.92 18.25 8.53
C THR A 194 -10.14 16.78 8.84
N GLY A 195 -10.47 16.45 10.07
CA GLY A 195 -10.95 15.15 10.50
C GLY A 195 -12.18 15.28 11.38
N THR A 196 -13.12 14.39 11.17
CA THR A 196 -14.34 14.28 11.99
C THR A 196 -14.72 12.80 12.03
N THR A 197 -14.83 12.24 13.23
CA THR A 197 -15.27 10.85 13.41
C THR A 197 -16.79 10.75 13.46
N ASN A 198 -17.30 9.53 13.42
CA ASN A 198 -18.74 9.26 13.54
C ASN A 198 -19.33 9.95 14.79
N SER A 199 -20.47 10.60 14.60
CA SER A 199 -21.13 11.41 15.63
C SER A 199 -20.27 12.55 16.19
N SER A 200 -19.25 12.97 15.45
CA SER A 200 -18.30 14.03 15.86
C SER A 200 -17.74 13.82 17.29
N LYS A 201 -17.40 12.57 17.64
CA LYS A 201 -16.78 12.28 18.95
C LYS A 201 -15.38 12.84 19.05
N ASP A 202 -14.65 12.83 17.94
CA ASP A 202 -13.32 13.40 17.76
C ASP A 202 -13.33 14.33 16.55
N THR A 203 -12.77 15.51 16.69
CA THR A 203 -12.63 16.47 15.60
C THR A 203 -11.20 16.97 15.56
N TRP A 204 -10.62 17.01 14.35
CA TRP A 204 -9.23 17.30 14.13
C TRP A 204 -9.02 18.34 13.04
N PHE A 205 -7.93 19.07 13.20
CA PHE A 205 -7.29 19.78 12.11
C PHE A 205 -5.79 19.62 12.24
N CYS A 206 -5.15 19.10 11.21
CA CYS A 206 -3.71 19.02 11.09
C CYS A 206 -3.29 19.86 9.89
N GLY A 207 -2.34 20.76 10.07
CA GLY A 207 -1.89 21.63 8.98
C GLY A 207 -0.55 22.25 9.27
N TYR A 208 0.07 22.80 8.22
CA TYR A 208 1.45 23.26 8.23
C TYR A 208 1.72 24.36 7.21
N THR A 209 2.83 25.03 7.43
CA THR A 209 3.50 25.94 6.51
C THR A 209 4.95 25.47 6.36
N ARG A 210 5.77 26.16 5.58
CA ARG A 210 7.24 25.92 5.59
C ARG A 210 7.90 26.21 6.95
N TYR A 211 7.24 26.92 7.86
CA TYR A 211 7.78 27.29 9.17
C TYR A 211 7.38 26.36 10.29
N TYR A 212 6.09 25.99 10.34
CA TYR A 212 5.49 25.30 11.48
C TYR A 212 4.46 24.28 11.06
N THR A 213 4.39 23.19 11.84
CA THR A 213 3.34 22.18 11.76
C THR A 213 2.57 22.15 13.08
N THR A 214 1.26 22.11 13.01
CA THR A 214 0.40 22.05 14.20
C THR A 214 -0.73 21.05 13.98
N ALA A 215 -0.96 20.16 14.97
CA ALA A 215 -2.10 19.25 15.03
C ALA A 215 -2.99 19.64 16.21
N VAL A 216 -4.28 19.79 15.97
CA VAL A 216 -5.28 20.14 16.97
C VAL A 216 -6.37 19.07 17.03
N TRP A 217 -6.61 18.55 18.21
CA TRP A 217 -7.74 17.67 18.51
C TRP A 217 -8.70 18.37 19.48
N VAL A 218 -10.01 18.22 19.22
CA VAL A 218 -11.08 18.66 20.09
C VAL A 218 -12.05 17.51 20.32
N GLY A 219 -12.29 17.18 21.57
CA GLY A 219 -13.15 16.09 22.00
C GLY A 219 -13.27 16.03 23.52
N TYR A 220 -13.83 14.95 24.01
CA TYR A 220 -13.95 14.68 25.44
C TYR A 220 -13.05 13.54 25.86
N ASP A 221 -12.52 13.54 27.07
CA ASP A 221 -11.70 12.45 27.61
C ASP A 221 -12.45 11.11 27.55
N THR A 222 -13.71 11.08 27.92
CA THR A 222 -14.63 9.98 27.61
C THR A 222 -15.38 10.33 26.33
N PRO A 223 -15.17 9.59 25.22
CA PRO A 223 -15.74 9.93 23.92
C PRO A 223 -17.27 10.04 23.95
N ARG A 224 -17.77 11.20 23.58
CA ARG A 224 -19.21 11.47 23.44
C ARG A 224 -19.49 12.36 22.23
N ALA A 225 -20.69 12.24 21.66
CA ALA A 225 -21.11 12.99 20.50
C ALA A 225 -21.09 14.52 20.74
N MET A 226 -20.63 15.26 19.74
CA MET A 226 -20.60 16.72 19.69
C MET A 226 -21.38 17.22 18.45
N PRO A 227 -22.71 17.22 18.47
CA PRO A 227 -23.51 17.59 17.30
C PRO A 227 -23.15 18.99 16.79
N GLY A 228 -22.95 19.13 15.46
CA GLY A 228 -22.59 20.41 14.84
C GLY A 228 -21.12 20.81 14.98
N VAL A 229 -20.28 19.98 15.62
CA VAL A 229 -18.84 20.18 15.72
C VAL A 229 -18.12 19.35 14.66
N TYR A 230 -17.37 20.02 13.82
CA TYR A 230 -16.58 19.42 12.71
C TYR A 230 -15.13 19.87 12.81
N GLY A 231 -14.23 19.20 12.09
CA GLY A 231 -12.82 19.54 12.08
C GLY A 231 -12.52 21.00 11.66
N SER A 232 -13.34 21.57 10.77
CA SER A 232 -13.23 22.99 10.37
C SER A 232 -13.78 23.99 11.37
N THR A 233 -14.56 23.57 12.37
CA THR A 233 -15.17 24.47 13.35
C THR A 233 -14.18 24.84 14.46
N TYR A 234 -14.13 24.08 15.56
CA TYR A 234 -13.27 24.45 16.69
C TYR A 234 -11.80 24.06 16.44
N ALA A 235 -11.51 22.84 16.03
CA ALA A 235 -10.13 22.40 15.81
C ALA A 235 -9.43 23.26 14.75
N GLY A 236 -10.09 23.50 13.61
CA GLY A 236 -9.54 24.35 12.54
C GLY A 236 -9.39 25.81 12.95
N LYS A 237 -10.37 26.37 13.68
CA LYS A 237 -10.27 27.77 14.17
C LYS A 237 -9.17 27.94 15.21
N ILE A 238 -8.98 26.97 16.11
CA ILE A 238 -7.85 26.99 17.07
C ILE A 238 -6.54 26.93 16.30
N TRP A 239 -6.42 25.99 15.33
CA TRP A 239 -5.26 25.87 14.47
C TRP A 239 -4.95 27.20 13.77
N LYS A 240 -5.94 27.80 13.09
CA LYS A 240 -5.77 29.07 12.38
C LYS A 240 -5.32 30.18 13.32
N ASN A 241 -5.96 30.32 14.47
CA ASN A 241 -5.63 31.39 15.43
C ASN A 241 -4.19 31.26 15.96
N VAL A 242 -3.75 30.03 16.30
CA VAL A 242 -2.36 29.77 16.72
C VAL A 242 -1.40 30.08 15.60
N MET A 243 -1.67 29.55 14.40
CA MET A 243 -0.77 29.73 13.26
C MET A 243 -0.69 31.20 12.82
N ASP A 244 -1.81 31.93 12.76
CA ASP A 244 -1.78 33.36 12.45
C ASP A 244 -0.88 34.15 13.43
N GLN A 245 -0.93 33.82 14.73
CA GLN A 245 -0.12 34.49 15.74
C GLN A 245 1.37 34.19 15.62
N ILE A 246 1.74 32.92 15.44
CA ILE A 246 3.17 32.54 15.36
C ILE A 246 3.82 32.91 14.03
N HIS A 247 3.02 33.31 13.03
CA HIS A 247 3.52 33.82 11.74
C HIS A 247 3.61 35.34 11.65
N VAL A 248 3.24 36.07 12.71
CA VAL A 248 3.41 37.53 12.73
C VAL A 248 4.88 37.89 12.45
N GLY A 249 5.09 38.73 11.44
CA GLY A 249 6.44 39.18 11.02
C GLY A 249 7.23 38.15 10.18
N LYS A 250 6.61 37.06 9.74
CA LYS A 250 7.21 36.12 8.78
C LYS A 250 6.74 36.46 7.36
N GLU A 251 7.65 36.36 6.43
CA GLU A 251 7.35 36.51 5.00
C GLU A 251 6.62 35.26 4.49
N PRO A 252 5.67 35.40 3.56
CA PRO A 252 5.07 34.24 2.89
C PRO A 252 6.15 33.39 2.21
N LEU A 253 6.18 32.10 2.53
CA LEU A 253 7.14 31.15 1.98
C LEU A 253 6.42 29.89 1.51
N ASP A 254 6.45 29.64 0.20
CA ASP A 254 5.88 28.45 -0.41
C ASP A 254 6.93 27.33 -0.58
N TRP A 255 6.46 26.11 -0.86
CA TRP A 255 7.32 24.97 -1.16
C TRP A 255 7.91 25.12 -2.55
N GLU A 256 9.20 24.86 -2.66
CA GLU A 256 9.88 24.81 -3.96
C GLU A 256 9.49 23.54 -4.70
N MET A 257 9.18 23.66 -5.99
CA MET A 257 8.86 22.53 -6.84
C MET A 257 10.12 21.68 -7.08
N PRO A 258 10.13 20.39 -6.74
CA PRO A 258 11.24 19.50 -7.01
C PRO A 258 11.53 19.38 -8.52
N THR A 259 12.76 19.10 -8.88
CA THR A 259 13.17 18.89 -10.28
C THR A 259 12.52 17.66 -10.94
N THR A 260 12.02 16.73 -10.11
CA THR A 260 11.25 15.55 -10.53
C THR A 260 9.77 15.83 -10.73
N VAL A 261 9.31 17.08 -10.55
CA VAL A 261 7.91 17.49 -10.79
C VAL A 261 7.84 18.44 -11.97
N VAL A 262 6.83 18.25 -12.79
CA VAL A 262 6.50 19.14 -13.91
C VAL A 262 5.01 19.47 -13.88
N GLU A 263 4.67 20.70 -14.31
CA GLU A 263 3.28 21.08 -14.57
C GLU A 263 2.97 20.75 -16.03
N GLN A 264 2.04 19.84 -16.26
CA GLN A 264 1.67 19.40 -17.61
C GLN A 264 0.23 18.91 -17.69
N ALA A 265 -0.28 18.87 -18.92
CA ALA A 265 -1.58 18.26 -19.18
C ALA A 265 -1.49 16.73 -19.08
N ASP A 266 -2.37 16.13 -18.28
CA ASP A 266 -2.55 14.69 -18.23
C ASP A 266 -3.01 14.17 -19.59
N LYS A 267 -2.36 13.15 -20.12
CA LYS A 267 -2.63 12.58 -21.46
C LYS A 267 -4.03 11.98 -21.58
N LYS A 268 -4.64 11.54 -20.46
CA LYS A 268 -5.95 10.88 -20.45
C LYS A 268 -7.08 11.86 -20.21
N THR A 269 -6.89 12.84 -19.34
CA THR A 269 -7.92 13.78 -18.92
C THR A 269 -7.82 15.15 -19.58
N GLY A 270 -6.62 15.53 -20.04
CA GLY A 270 -6.32 16.87 -20.53
C GLY A 270 -6.21 17.93 -19.44
N ILE A 271 -6.37 17.57 -18.18
CA ILE A 271 -6.28 18.49 -17.05
C ILE A 271 -4.80 18.82 -16.80
N VAL A 272 -4.49 20.11 -16.67
CA VAL A 272 -3.13 20.58 -16.33
C VAL A 272 -2.97 20.54 -14.82
N ASP A 273 -1.94 19.83 -14.36
CA ASP A 273 -1.60 19.71 -12.94
C ASP A 273 -0.13 19.27 -12.77
N TYR A 274 0.32 19.14 -11.55
CA TYR A 274 1.65 18.60 -11.22
C TYR A 274 1.71 17.09 -11.43
N MET A 275 2.78 16.64 -12.07
CA MET A 275 3.06 15.23 -12.32
C MET A 275 4.52 14.91 -12.04
N SER A 276 4.78 13.73 -11.51
CA SER A 276 6.14 13.24 -11.32
C SER A 276 6.73 12.70 -12.63
N THR A 277 7.97 13.07 -12.91
CA THR A 277 8.74 12.54 -14.05
C THR A 277 9.28 11.14 -13.81
N THR A 278 9.22 10.64 -12.57
CA THR A 278 9.70 9.30 -12.17
C THR A 278 8.57 8.35 -11.85
N ALA A 279 7.31 8.78 -11.98
CA ALA A 279 6.14 7.97 -11.63
C ALA A 279 6.08 6.66 -12.43
N ASP A 280 6.31 6.70 -13.74
CA ASP A 280 6.24 5.50 -14.60
C ASP A 280 7.25 4.44 -14.15
N LEU A 281 8.49 4.85 -13.81
CA LEU A 281 9.52 3.93 -13.31
C LEU A 281 9.13 3.29 -11.99
N ARG A 282 8.53 4.08 -11.08
CA ARG A 282 8.06 3.56 -9.79
C ARG A 282 6.85 2.62 -9.97
N ALA A 283 5.95 2.95 -10.89
CA ALA A 283 4.82 2.08 -11.18
C ALA A 283 5.26 0.73 -11.76
N GLU A 284 6.24 0.72 -12.67
CA GLU A 284 6.85 -0.51 -13.20
C GLU A 284 7.52 -1.32 -12.09
N GLN A 285 8.30 -0.68 -11.21
CA GLN A 285 8.94 -1.34 -10.07
C GLN A 285 7.91 -1.91 -9.09
N ASN A 286 6.90 -1.13 -8.73
CA ASN A 286 5.83 -1.58 -7.82
C ASN A 286 5.05 -2.78 -8.40
N LEU A 287 4.82 -2.81 -9.71
CA LEU A 287 4.19 -3.96 -10.37
C LEU A 287 5.09 -5.19 -10.29
N HIS A 288 6.37 -5.02 -10.60
CA HIS A 288 7.36 -6.11 -10.50
C HIS A 288 7.43 -6.66 -9.07
N ASP A 289 7.51 -5.79 -8.05
CA ASP A 289 7.57 -6.20 -6.64
C ASP A 289 6.32 -7.00 -6.22
N LYS A 290 5.13 -6.56 -6.65
CA LYS A 290 3.87 -7.29 -6.41
C LYS A 290 3.86 -8.68 -7.09
N GLU A 291 4.37 -8.78 -8.32
CA GLU A 291 4.50 -10.04 -9.03
C GLU A 291 5.48 -10.99 -8.32
N GLN A 292 6.61 -10.46 -7.83
CA GLN A 292 7.59 -11.22 -7.06
C GLN A 292 7.00 -11.71 -5.73
N GLN A 293 6.32 -10.86 -4.97
CA GLN A 293 5.65 -11.26 -3.71
C GLN A 293 4.64 -12.39 -3.93
N LYS A 294 3.81 -12.28 -4.97
CA LYS A 294 2.86 -13.34 -5.32
C LYS A 294 3.55 -14.66 -5.68
N LEU A 295 4.65 -14.58 -6.44
CA LEU A 295 5.44 -15.75 -6.81
C LEU A 295 6.06 -16.42 -5.58
N VAL A 296 6.59 -15.66 -4.65
CA VAL A 296 7.15 -16.13 -3.37
C VAL A 296 6.08 -16.81 -2.52
N GLU A 297 4.88 -16.23 -2.40
CA GLU A 297 3.76 -16.84 -1.69
C GLU A 297 3.33 -18.19 -2.31
N GLU A 298 3.18 -18.25 -3.64
CA GLU A 298 2.87 -19.48 -4.36
C GLU A 298 3.96 -20.54 -4.18
N LEU A 299 5.23 -20.15 -4.22
CA LEU A 299 6.37 -21.04 -3.99
C LEU A 299 6.42 -21.56 -2.57
N THR A 300 6.18 -20.72 -1.56
CA THR A 300 6.13 -21.11 -0.16
C THR A 300 5.17 -22.28 0.05
N ASN A 301 3.96 -22.19 -0.49
CA ASN A 301 2.96 -23.25 -0.41
C ASN A 301 3.39 -24.51 -1.18
N SER A 302 3.97 -24.33 -2.37
CA SER A 302 4.39 -25.44 -3.24
C SER A 302 5.60 -26.19 -2.68
N VAL A 303 6.58 -25.46 -2.12
CA VAL A 303 7.77 -26.05 -1.47
C VAL A 303 7.38 -26.81 -0.21
N THR A 304 6.50 -26.25 0.62
CA THR A 304 5.97 -26.92 1.82
C THR A 304 5.26 -28.23 1.43
N SER A 305 4.42 -28.19 0.40
CA SER A 305 3.77 -29.41 -0.11
C SER A 305 4.75 -30.47 -0.63
N PHE A 306 5.85 -30.03 -1.23
CA PHE A 306 6.94 -30.92 -1.68
C PHE A 306 7.73 -31.50 -0.50
N GLU A 307 8.00 -30.72 0.54
CA GLU A 307 8.66 -31.16 1.77
C GLU A 307 7.85 -32.21 2.53
N ASP A 308 6.52 -32.08 2.56
CA ASP A 308 5.62 -33.02 3.23
C ASP A 308 5.40 -34.33 2.47
N LYS A 309 5.84 -34.41 1.20
CA LYS A 309 5.63 -35.60 0.39
C LYS A 309 6.47 -36.77 0.86
N THR A 310 5.87 -37.98 0.80
CA THR A 310 6.51 -39.28 0.95
C THR A 310 6.40 -40.09 -0.35
N ILE A 311 7.34 -41.02 -0.60
CA ILE A 311 7.29 -41.94 -1.74
C ILE A 311 6.87 -43.32 -1.21
N GLU A 312 5.69 -43.78 -1.65
CA GLU A 312 5.15 -45.09 -1.33
C GLU A 312 4.92 -45.93 -2.61
N THR A 313 4.71 -45.28 -3.73
CA THR A 313 4.37 -45.90 -5.02
C THR A 313 5.28 -45.39 -6.14
N VAL A 314 5.27 -46.12 -7.27
CA VAL A 314 5.98 -45.68 -8.49
C VAL A 314 5.44 -44.36 -9.00
N ASP A 315 4.14 -44.12 -8.92
CA ASP A 315 3.53 -42.86 -9.33
C ASP A 315 4.04 -41.68 -8.47
N ASP A 316 4.33 -41.88 -7.18
CA ASP A 316 4.96 -40.88 -6.33
C ASP A 316 6.35 -40.49 -6.82
N THR A 317 7.13 -41.43 -7.35
CA THR A 317 8.46 -41.14 -7.89
C THR A 317 8.38 -40.21 -9.13
N TYR A 318 7.39 -40.40 -9.99
CA TYR A 318 7.14 -39.55 -11.15
C TYR A 318 6.66 -38.18 -10.70
N TRP A 319 5.76 -38.12 -9.72
CA TRP A 319 5.27 -36.87 -9.14
C TRP A 319 6.43 -36.04 -8.58
N VAL A 320 7.29 -36.65 -7.74
CA VAL A 320 8.46 -36.00 -7.14
C VAL A 320 9.40 -35.44 -8.20
N LYS A 321 9.76 -36.21 -9.23
CA LYS A 321 10.63 -35.75 -10.30
C LYS A 321 10.03 -34.57 -11.08
N ASN A 322 8.75 -34.64 -11.40
CA ASN A 322 8.07 -33.59 -12.14
C ASN A 322 7.94 -32.32 -11.29
N GLN A 323 7.60 -32.44 -10.00
CA GLN A 323 7.48 -31.30 -9.09
C GLN A 323 8.84 -30.65 -8.84
N TYR A 324 9.91 -31.44 -8.64
CA TYR A 324 11.25 -30.91 -8.51
C TYR A 324 11.66 -30.04 -9.69
N THR A 325 11.45 -30.54 -10.92
CA THR A 325 11.75 -29.78 -12.14
C THR A 325 10.90 -28.52 -12.25
N ALA A 326 9.60 -28.60 -11.92
CA ALA A 326 8.68 -27.47 -11.97
C ALA A 326 9.02 -26.39 -10.91
N LEU A 327 9.39 -26.83 -9.70
CA LEU A 327 9.81 -25.93 -8.62
C LEU A 327 11.09 -25.18 -8.98
N LEU A 328 12.12 -25.88 -9.50
CA LEU A 328 13.36 -25.22 -9.94
C LEU A 328 13.09 -24.18 -11.03
N ALA A 329 12.21 -24.49 -11.99
CA ALA A 329 11.84 -23.55 -13.05
C ALA A 329 11.12 -22.30 -12.51
N LYS A 330 10.26 -22.46 -11.51
CA LYS A 330 9.57 -21.34 -10.83
C LYS A 330 10.51 -20.54 -9.93
N ILE A 331 11.35 -21.22 -9.13
CA ILE A 331 12.33 -20.56 -8.23
C ILE A 331 13.28 -19.69 -9.04
N ASN A 332 13.65 -20.09 -10.26
CA ASN A 332 14.49 -19.28 -11.14
C ASN A 332 13.82 -17.99 -11.65
N GLN A 333 12.52 -17.80 -11.46
CA GLN A 333 11.79 -16.57 -11.76
C GLN A 333 11.74 -15.59 -10.58
N VAL A 334 12.10 -16.05 -9.38
CA VAL A 334 12.28 -15.18 -8.21
C VAL A 334 13.58 -14.40 -8.39
N ASP A 335 13.55 -13.12 -8.04
CA ASP A 335 14.72 -12.25 -8.04
C ASP A 335 15.87 -12.84 -7.20
N GLU A 336 17.11 -12.54 -7.57
CA GLU A 336 18.27 -13.02 -6.82
C GLU A 336 18.27 -12.43 -5.40
N GLY A 337 18.34 -13.30 -4.39
CA GLY A 337 18.33 -12.93 -2.99
C GLY A 337 18.21 -14.12 -2.04
N GLU A 338 18.02 -13.81 -0.76
CA GLU A 338 17.93 -14.81 0.30
C GLU A 338 16.74 -15.76 0.11
N GLU A 339 15.58 -15.27 -0.31
CA GLU A 339 14.36 -16.07 -0.50
C GLU A 339 14.55 -17.11 -1.61
N ARG A 340 15.12 -16.71 -2.76
CA ARG A 340 15.44 -17.63 -3.84
C ARG A 340 16.44 -18.69 -3.40
N ALA A 341 17.46 -18.30 -2.64
CA ALA A 341 18.47 -19.21 -2.12
C ALA A 341 17.87 -20.21 -1.11
N ASP A 342 16.99 -19.76 -0.21
CA ASP A 342 16.27 -20.62 0.75
C ASP A 342 15.41 -21.66 0.03
N PHE A 343 14.62 -21.25 -0.95
CA PHE A 343 13.80 -22.19 -1.73
C PHE A 343 14.63 -23.24 -2.46
N LEU A 344 15.75 -22.84 -3.06
CA LEU A 344 16.67 -23.79 -3.73
C LEU A 344 17.23 -24.80 -2.72
N GLU A 345 17.77 -24.35 -1.60
CA GLU A 345 18.32 -25.22 -0.57
C GLU A 345 17.28 -26.22 -0.04
N ARG A 346 16.08 -25.77 0.28
CA ARG A 346 15.00 -26.61 0.80
C ARG A 346 14.56 -27.66 -0.20
N VAL A 347 14.35 -27.27 -1.45
CA VAL A 347 13.92 -28.19 -2.53
C VAL A 347 15.01 -29.21 -2.85
N GLU A 348 16.26 -28.80 -2.97
CA GLU A 348 17.39 -29.69 -3.21
C GLU A 348 17.60 -30.66 -2.06
N LYS A 349 17.64 -30.18 -0.84
CA LYS A 349 17.78 -31.00 0.38
C LYS A 349 16.67 -32.05 0.49
N LYS A 350 15.42 -31.69 0.21
CA LYS A 350 14.31 -32.64 0.21
C LYS A 350 14.45 -33.64 -0.93
N TYR A 351 14.80 -33.23 -2.13
CA TYR A 351 14.98 -34.12 -3.27
C TYR A 351 16.09 -35.14 -3.03
N ASP A 352 17.17 -34.76 -2.36
CA ASP A 352 18.26 -35.66 -1.98
C ASP A 352 17.77 -36.81 -1.07
N THR A 353 16.76 -36.56 -0.21
CA THR A 353 16.15 -37.63 0.60
C THR A 353 15.35 -38.64 -0.23
N PHE A 354 14.87 -38.24 -1.40
CA PHE A 354 14.13 -39.13 -2.29
C PHE A 354 15.05 -39.95 -3.20
N THR A 355 16.25 -39.47 -3.49
CA THR A 355 17.20 -40.11 -4.43
C THR A 355 17.50 -41.59 -4.10
N PRO A 356 17.82 -41.97 -2.83
CA PRO A 356 18.04 -43.39 -2.51
C PRO A 356 16.77 -44.25 -2.63
N ILE A 357 15.62 -43.69 -2.27
CA ILE A 357 14.32 -44.37 -2.34
C ILE A 357 13.98 -44.68 -3.82
N ILE A 358 14.17 -43.70 -4.68
CA ILE A 358 13.96 -43.86 -6.15
C ILE A 358 14.93 -44.88 -6.72
N ALA A 359 16.18 -44.94 -6.24
CA ALA A 359 17.17 -45.93 -6.68
C ALA A 359 16.78 -47.35 -6.26
N ASP A 360 16.30 -47.55 -5.04
CA ASP A 360 15.83 -48.86 -4.54
C ASP A 360 14.59 -49.36 -5.27
N MET A 361 13.76 -48.45 -5.80
CA MET A 361 12.55 -48.77 -6.56
C MET A 361 12.83 -48.98 -8.07
N LYS A 362 14.05 -48.89 -8.54
CA LYS A 362 14.42 -48.89 -9.97
C LYS A 362 13.83 -50.06 -10.76
N ASP A 363 13.99 -51.29 -10.27
CA ASP A 363 13.46 -52.49 -10.95
C ASP A 363 11.93 -52.50 -11.05
N THR A 364 11.27 -51.87 -10.10
CA THR A 364 9.81 -51.72 -10.09
C THR A 364 9.36 -50.64 -11.07
N ILE A 365 10.10 -49.55 -11.16
CA ILE A 365 9.88 -48.45 -12.13
C ILE A 365 10.06 -49.01 -13.56
N ASP A 366 11.16 -49.73 -13.83
CA ASP A 366 11.43 -50.29 -15.14
C ASP A 366 10.31 -51.23 -15.60
N ARG A 367 9.78 -52.07 -14.71
CA ARG A 367 8.62 -52.93 -14.99
C ARG A 367 7.36 -52.15 -15.30
N TYR A 368 7.09 -51.13 -14.54
CA TYR A 368 5.94 -50.25 -14.73
C TYR A 368 5.99 -49.48 -16.06
N GLU A 369 7.15 -48.96 -16.45
CA GLU A 369 7.36 -48.29 -17.74
C GLU A 369 7.14 -49.27 -18.90
N GLN A 370 7.67 -50.50 -18.80
CA GLN A 370 7.45 -51.54 -19.81
C GLN A 370 5.96 -51.89 -19.93
N GLN A 371 5.23 -51.98 -18.83
CA GLN A 371 3.81 -52.22 -18.84
C GLN A 371 3.03 -51.06 -19.49
N LYS A 372 3.29 -49.81 -19.14
CA LYS A 372 2.67 -48.65 -19.79
C LYS A 372 2.99 -48.53 -21.27
N ALA A 373 4.21 -48.87 -21.69
CA ALA A 373 4.57 -48.92 -23.10
C ALA A 373 3.76 -49.95 -23.87
N ARG A 374 3.54 -51.16 -23.29
CA ARG A 374 2.70 -52.21 -23.87
C ARG A 374 1.23 -51.75 -23.97
N GLU A 375 0.66 -51.22 -22.92
CA GLU A 375 -0.74 -50.70 -22.91
C GLU A 375 -0.94 -49.62 -23.98
N LYS A 376 0.03 -48.71 -24.15
CA LYS A 376 0.00 -47.67 -25.18
C LYS A 376 0.08 -48.27 -26.58
N ALA A 377 0.92 -49.29 -26.77
CA ALA A 377 1.05 -50.00 -28.07
C ALA A 377 -0.26 -50.77 -28.39
N ASP A 378 -0.83 -51.46 -27.42
CA ASP A 378 -2.10 -52.18 -27.57
C ASP A 378 -3.25 -51.22 -27.90
N SER A 379 -3.33 -50.08 -27.26
CA SER A 379 -4.33 -49.03 -27.56
C SER A 379 -4.15 -48.45 -28.98
N HIS A 380 -2.92 -48.31 -29.46
CA HIS A 380 -2.64 -47.89 -30.82
C HIS A 380 -3.06 -48.95 -31.86
N VAL A 381 -2.78 -50.24 -31.56
CA VAL A 381 -3.20 -51.36 -32.41
C VAL A 381 -4.74 -51.44 -32.45
N LEU A 382 -5.43 -51.22 -31.31
CA LEU A 382 -6.88 -51.20 -31.25
C LEU A 382 -7.48 -50.07 -32.14
N ARG A 383 -6.96 -48.85 -32.02
CA ARG A 383 -7.37 -47.71 -32.88
C ARG A 383 -7.11 -47.97 -34.37
N LEU A 384 -6.00 -48.58 -34.72
CA LEU A 384 -5.71 -48.95 -36.10
C LEU A 384 -6.68 -50.02 -36.63
N LYS A 385 -7.05 -51.02 -35.80
CA LYS A 385 -8.06 -52.00 -36.17
C LYS A 385 -9.44 -51.36 -36.38
N GLU A 386 -9.88 -50.50 -35.47
CA GLU A 386 -11.12 -49.73 -35.62
C GLU A 386 -11.15 -48.88 -36.90
N PHE A 387 -10.02 -48.17 -37.19
CA PHE A 387 -9.87 -47.40 -38.42
C PHE A 387 -9.94 -48.25 -39.69
N VAL A 388 -9.29 -49.41 -39.69
CA VAL A 388 -9.34 -50.34 -40.82
C VAL A 388 -10.74 -50.91 -41.06
N VAL A 389 -11.46 -51.22 -39.99
CA VAL A 389 -12.85 -51.67 -40.09
C VAL A 389 -13.75 -50.57 -40.64
N GLU A 390 -13.60 -49.33 -40.11
CA GLU A 390 -14.39 -48.18 -40.60
C GLU A 390 -14.12 -47.85 -42.07
N GLN A 391 -12.85 -47.96 -42.54
CA GLN A 391 -12.52 -47.75 -43.96
C GLN A 391 -13.02 -48.92 -44.84
N GLY A 392 -12.96 -50.18 -44.33
CA GLY A 392 -13.52 -51.36 -45.01
C GLY A 392 -15.05 -51.22 -45.22
N ASP A 393 -15.79 -50.79 -44.20
CA ASP A 393 -17.24 -50.56 -44.30
C ASP A 393 -17.60 -49.44 -45.30
N LYS A 394 -16.77 -48.37 -45.41
CA LYS A 394 -16.96 -47.30 -46.38
C LYS A 394 -16.74 -47.78 -47.84
N ILE A 395 -15.76 -48.68 -48.05
CA ILE A 395 -15.46 -49.25 -49.38
C ILE A 395 -16.63 -50.18 -49.79
N VAL A 396 -17.12 -51.01 -48.88
CA VAL A 396 -18.24 -51.92 -49.19
C VAL A 396 -19.54 -51.13 -49.47
N LYS A 397 -19.82 -50.04 -48.74
CA LYS A 397 -20.95 -49.16 -49.05
C LYS A 397 -20.80 -48.37 -50.34
N GLY A 398 -19.58 -48.02 -50.78
CA GLY A 398 -19.33 -47.33 -52.01
C GLY A 398 -19.40 -48.22 -53.28
N GLN A 399 -19.36 -49.53 -53.12
CA GLN A 399 -19.51 -50.47 -54.22
C GLN A 399 -20.99 -50.83 -54.49
N ASN A 400 -21.92 -50.45 -53.61
CA ASN A 400 -23.35 -50.65 -53.70
C ASN A 400 -24.16 -49.37 -53.97
N ALA A 401 -23.55 -48.30 -54.46
CA ALA A 401 -24.18 -47.04 -54.88
C ALA A 401 -24.14 -46.85 -56.39
#